data_fd60fa13125986b3a5acd72bddc06ad3
#
_entry.id   fd60fa13125986b3a5acd72bddc06ad3
#
_cell.length_a   1.000
_cell.length_b   1.000
_cell.length_c   1.000
_cell.angle_alpha   90.00
_cell.angle_beta   90.00
_cell.angle_gamma   90.00
#
_symmetry.space_group_name_H-M   'P 1'
#
loop_
_entity.id
_entity.type
_entity.pdbx_description
1 polymer ?
#
loop_
_entity_poly.entity_id
_entity_poly.type
_entity_poly.pdbx_seq_one_letter_code
_entity_poly.pdbx_strand_id
1 'polypeptide(L)'
;MSNETQGKCPVMHGAATTNSSESSTSVRDWWPNNLNLNILHQHDGKSNPMEDSFDYKEEFAKIDYEALKKDLNDLMTDSQDWWPADYGHYGPFFIRMTWHAAGTYRSTDGRGGGGTGAQRFAPLNSWPDNGNLDKARRLLWPIKQKYGKQISWADLLILAGNVAIESMGGKTFGFSGGRPDIWAPEEDIHWGLEKEWLENERYENNDVRESLDMPLGAVQMGLIYVNPQGPDGNPDPLASAHDIRTTFGRMAMNDYETVALVAGGHTFGKGHGAGPDTNVGVEPEGAALEEMGLGWMSSYASGKGRDTITSGFEGAWTANPTQWDNGYFDLLFGYEWELVDTPAGAKVWHAINPKDEDLAPDAEDSSIKVPTMMTTADIALREDPEYKKISKHFHENPEEFADAFAEAWFKLLHRDMGPKTRYVGPEVPSEERIWMDPVPAGSSDYDVDSVSEAIKNSGLTIQEMVETAWASASTYRHSDMRGGANGSRIRLAPQKDWEANKPEQLNKVLGIYEAISSDTGASVADVIVLGGNLGIEIATGKKVPFTPGRGDASEEQTDAESFAVLEPHSDGFRNF
;
A
#
# COMPACT_ATOMS: atom_id res chain seq x y z
N MET A 1 13.90 -46.54 9.02
CA MET A 1 14.32 -45.34 9.74
C MET A 1 14.96 -44.41 8.74
N SER A 2 14.17 -43.60 8.09
CA SER A 2 14.61 -42.58 7.13
C SER A 2 14.70 -41.26 7.90
N ASN A 3 15.92 -40.77 8.07
CA ASN A 3 16.16 -39.41 8.55
C ASN A 3 15.81 -38.46 7.38
N GLU A 4 14.65 -37.88 7.43
CA GLU A 4 14.33 -36.67 6.68
C GLU A 4 15.01 -35.50 7.39
N THR A 5 16.11 -35.04 6.87
CA THR A 5 16.66 -33.73 7.16
C THR A 5 15.83 -32.70 6.41
N GLN A 6 14.76 -32.25 7.04
CA GLN A 6 14.11 -31.00 6.60
C GLN A 6 15.15 -29.88 6.67
N GLY A 7 15.42 -29.27 5.54
CA GLY A 7 16.26 -28.07 5.42
C GLY A 7 15.58 -26.93 6.18
N LYS A 8 16.02 -26.69 7.41
CA LYS A 8 15.58 -25.53 8.17
C LYS A 8 16.32 -24.30 7.62
N CYS A 9 15.59 -23.35 7.07
CA CYS A 9 16.13 -22.04 6.76
C CYS A 9 16.78 -21.45 8.02
N PRO A 10 18.08 -21.10 8.02
CA PRO A 10 18.77 -20.58 9.20
C PRO A 10 18.16 -19.29 9.75
N VAL A 11 17.47 -18.53 8.91
CA VAL A 11 16.86 -17.24 9.27
C VAL A 11 15.62 -17.40 10.17
N MET A 12 14.94 -18.54 10.11
CA MET A 12 13.71 -18.79 10.85
C MET A 12 13.86 -18.89 12.38
N HIS A 13 15.06 -18.94 12.91
CA HIS A 13 15.32 -19.03 14.35
C HIS A 13 16.00 -17.82 14.96
N GLY A 14 16.32 -16.78 14.21
CA GLY A 14 17.16 -15.68 14.66
C GLY A 14 16.55 -14.29 14.69
N ALA A 15 15.43 -14.05 14.02
CA ALA A 15 14.90 -12.70 13.83
C ALA A 15 14.48 -11.98 15.14
N ALA A 16 14.36 -12.68 16.22
CA ALA A 16 13.95 -12.11 17.50
C ALA A 16 15.11 -11.73 18.45
N THR A 17 16.37 -11.93 18.06
CA THR A 17 17.44 -11.94 19.08
C THR A 17 18.64 -11.07 18.78
N THR A 18 18.54 -10.09 17.93
CA THR A 18 19.70 -9.32 17.48
C THR A 18 20.41 -8.51 18.55
N ASN A 19 19.93 -8.44 19.80
CA ASN A 19 20.58 -7.65 20.85
C ASN A 19 20.66 -8.29 22.24
N SER A 20 20.40 -9.57 22.41
CA SER A 20 20.74 -10.22 23.68
C SER A 20 22.14 -10.83 23.56
N SER A 21 23.11 -10.28 24.26
CA SER A 21 24.34 -11.03 24.52
C SER A 21 23.98 -12.35 25.21
N GLU A 22 24.60 -13.46 24.81
CA GLU A 22 24.36 -14.80 25.39
C GLU A 22 24.50 -14.87 26.93
N SER A 23 24.89 -13.77 27.57
CA SER A 23 25.12 -13.62 29.00
C SER A 23 24.14 -12.72 29.74
N SER A 24 23.15 -12.11 29.08
CA SER A 24 22.16 -11.27 29.76
C SER A 24 20.81 -11.93 29.81
N THR A 25 20.29 -12.17 31.01
CA THR A 25 18.90 -12.53 31.22
C THR A 25 18.03 -11.33 30.87
N SER A 26 17.30 -11.44 29.73
CA SER A 26 16.28 -10.47 29.37
C SER A 26 14.91 -10.95 29.86
N VAL A 27 13.92 -10.07 29.86
CA VAL A 27 12.53 -10.46 30.13
C VAL A 27 12.07 -11.54 29.16
N ARG A 28 12.67 -11.64 27.97
CA ARG A 28 12.41 -12.67 26.97
C ARG A 28 12.86 -14.06 27.37
N ASP A 29 13.88 -14.18 28.21
CA ASP A 29 14.43 -15.47 28.64
C ASP A 29 13.62 -16.12 29.75
N TRP A 30 12.74 -15.35 30.37
CA TRP A 30 11.96 -15.79 31.52
C TRP A 30 10.60 -16.40 31.17
N TRP A 31 10.12 -16.16 29.96
CA TRP A 31 8.75 -16.51 29.60
C TRP A 31 8.65 -16.89 28.12
N PRO A 32 8.17 -18.06 27.78
CA PRO A 32 8.05 -18.49 26.39
C PRO A 32 7.13 -17.58 25.54
N ASN A 33 6.23 -16.82 26.17
CA ASN A 33 5.33 -15.86 25.53
C ASN A 33 5.61 -14.44 25.99
N ASN A 34 6.88 -14.07 26.04
CA ASN A 34 7.27 -12.73 26.48
C ASN A 34 6.74 -11.66 25.54
N LEU A 35 6.24 -10.59 26.16
CA LEU A 35 5.92 -9.37 25.48
C LEU A 35 7.18 -8.82 24.79
N ASN A 36 7.14 -8.56 23.49
CA ASN A 36 8.23 -7.92 22.77
C ASN A 36 8.29 -6.44 23.14
N LEU A 37 9.14 -6.10 24.08
CA LEU A 37 9.31 -4.70 24.52
C LEU A 37 10.15 -3.85 23.55
N ASN A 38 10.81 -4.44 22.56
CA ASN A 38 11.57 -3.69 21.56
C ASN A 38 10.66 -2.79 20.72
N ILE A 39 9.40 -3.18 20.56
CA ILE A 39 8.39 -2.36 19.90
C ILE A 39 8.25 -0.95 20.52
N LEU A 40 8.52 -0.80 21.82
CA LEU A 40 8.50 0.50 22.49
C LEU A 40 9.61 1.46 21.99
N HIS A 41 10.61 0.93 21.30
CA HIS A 41 11.71 1.67 20.72
C HIS A 41 11.62 1.76 19.20
N GLN A 42 10.60 1.16 18.61
CA GLN A 42 10.35 1.28 17.17
C GLN A 42 10.13 2.76 16.84
N HIS A 43 10.81 3.23 15.80
CA HIS A 43 10.83 4.64 15.40
C HIS A 43 11.39 5.61 16.48
N ASP A 44 12.15 5.10 17.45
CA ASP A 44 12.90 5.92 18.40
C ASP A 44 13.85 6.88 17.65
N GLY A 45 13.99 8.10 18.17
CA GLY A 45 14.94 9.09 17.63
C GLY A 45 16.39 8.61 17.53
N LYS A 46 16.77 7.57 18.28
CA LYS A 46 18.12 6.96 18.18
C LYS A 46 18.31 6.12 16.91
N SER A 47 17.25 5.57 16.34
CA SER A 47 17.30 4.85 15.06
C SER A 47 17.21 5.79 13.86
N ASN A 48 16.73 7.01 14.06
CA ASN A 48 16.62 8.03 13.01
C ASN A 48 17.98 8.73 12.81
N PRO A 49 18.63 8.61 11.65
CA PRO A 49 19.92 9.25 11.38
C PRO A 49 19.81 10.75 11.07
N MET A 50 18.59 11.31 11.02
CA MET A 50 18.36 12.70 10.72
C MET A 50 18.49 13.56 11.99
N GLU A 51 18.83 14.83 11.81
CA GLU A 51 18.90 15.82 12.90
C GLU A 51 17.50 16.10 13.46
N ASP A 52 17.41 16.47 14.75
CA ASP A 52 16.12 16.77 15.41
C ASP A 52 15.31 17.88 14.73
N SER A 53 15.99 18.78 14.00
CA SER A 53 15.37 19.87 13.23
C SER A 53 14.99 19.48 11.81
N PHE A 54 15.19 18.24 11.40
CA PHE A 54 14.91 17.80 10.05
C PHE A 54 13.40 17.74 9.79
N ASP A 55 12.95 18.52 8.82
CA ASP A 55 11.59 18.45 8.25
C ASP A 55 11.66 17.98 6.81
N TYR A 56 11.12 16.80 6.55
CA TYR A 56 11.18 16.20 5.22
C TYR A 56 10.37 17.01 4.17
N LYS A 57 9.26 17.61 4.55
CA LYS A 57 8.48 18.44 3.61
C LYS A 57 9.25 19.68 3.18
N GLU A 58 9.95 20.31 4.12
CA GLU A 58 10.83 21.43 3.82
C GLU A 58 12.02 21.04 2.94
N GLU A 59 12.57 19.84 3.14
CA GLU A 59 13.66 19.32 2.29
C GLU A 59 13.15 18.94 0.89
N PHE A 60 12.00 18.29 0.79
CA PHE A 60 11.38 17.95 -0.49
C PHE A 60 11.05 19.21 -1.31
N ALA A 61 10.61 20.29 -0.66
CA ALA A 61 10.32 21.55 -1.34
C ALA A 61 11.54 22.23 -1.99
N LYS A 62 12.76 21.80 -1.65
CA LYS A 62 14.02 22.31 -2.22
C LYS A 62 14.48 21.55 -3.46
N ILE A 63 13.82 20.42 -3.77
CA ILE A 63 14.24 19.55 -4.87
C ILE A 63 13.96 20.20 -6.23
N ASP A 64 14.90 20.06 -7.16
CA ASP A 64 14.62 20.30 -8.57
C ASP A 64 13.83 19.10 -9.12
N TYR A 65 12.50 19.23 -9.06
CA TYR A 65 11.58 18.14 -9.37
C TYR A 65 11.63 17.73 -10.85
N GLU A 66 11.78 18.69 -11.76
CA GLU A 66 11.90 18.41 -13.18
C GLU A 66 13.21 17.68 -13.51
N ALA A 67 14.31 18.08 -12.85
CA ALA A 67 15.58 17.38 -12.99
C ALA A 67 15.50 15.95 -12.43
N LEU A 68 14.79 15.74 -11.31
CA LEU A 68 14.57 14.41 -10.75
C LEU A 68 13.76 13.52 -11.70
N LYS A 69 12.66 14.03 -12.26
CA LYS A 69 11.86 13.27 -13.24
C LYS A 69 12.67 12.95 -14.49
N LYS A 70 13.49 13.90 -14.94
CA LYS A 70 14.39 13.66 -16.07
C LYS A 70 15.41 12.56 -15.79
N ASP A 71 16.06 12.58 -14.64
CA ASP A 71 17.02 11.53 -14.26
C ASP A 71 16.35 10.15 -14.18
N LEU A 72 15.13 10.08 -13.63
CA LEU A 72 14.35 8.84 -13.60
C LEU A 72 13.97 8.38 -15.01
N ASN A 73 13.55 9.30 -15.88
CA ASN A 73 13.20 8.98 -17.27
C ASN A 73 14.44 8.50 -18.06
N ASP A 74 15.59 9.14 -17.88
CA ASP A 74 16.84 8.73 -18.53
C ASP A 74 17.25 7.31 -18.08
N LEU A 75 17.06 6.98 -16.79
CA LEU A 75 17.33 5.63 -16.24
C LEU A 75 16.47 4.55 -16.91
N MET A 76 15.24 4.85 -17.35
CA MET A 76 14.34 3.83 -17.91
C MET A 76 14.96 3.06 -19.07
N THR A 77 15.80 3.71 -19.87
CA THR A 77 16.44 3.12 -21.05
C THR A 77 17.97 2.96 -20.94
N ASP A 78 18.55 3.30 -19.78
CA ASP A 78 19.98 3.10 -19.50
C ASP A 78 20.24 1.69 -18.96
N SER A 79 20.13 0.70 -19.84
CA SER A 79 20.28 -0.71 -19.49
C SER A 79 21.69 -1.04 -18.99
N GLN A 80 21.79 -1.65 -17.81
CA GLN A 80 23.06 -1.96 -17.15
C GLN A 80 23.46 -3.44 -17.38
N ASP A 81 24.72 -3.67 -17.72
CA ASP A 81 25.25 -5.03 -17.96
C ASP A 81 25.10 -5.97 -16.76
N TRP A 82 25.11 -5.43 -15.55
CA TRP A 82 24.98 -6.24 -14.33
C TRP A 82 23.53 -6.70 -14.10
N TRP A 83 22.53 -5.97 -14.60
CA TRP A 83 21.11 -6.29 -14.59
C TRP A 83 20.42 -5.67 -15.81
N PRO A 84 20.45 -6.34 -16.98
CA PRO A 84 19.91 -5.81 -18.22
C PRO A 84 18.38 -5.60 -18.15
N ALA A 85 17.90 -4.56 -18.82
CA ALA A 85 16.48 -4.26 -18.92
C ALA A 85 15.82 -5.18 -19.96
N ASP A 86 14.70 -5.79 -19.61
CA ASP A 86 13.85 -6.49 -20.56
C ASP A 86 13.37 -5.49 -21.63
N TYR A 87 13.44 -5.87 -22.89
CA TYR A 87 13.06 -5.04 -24.03
C TYR A 87 13.82 -3.70 -24.09
N GLY A 88 14.95 -3.60 -23.40
CA GLY A 88 15.74 -2.35 -23.27
C GLY A 88 15.10 -1.27 -22.40
N HIS A 89 14.10 -1.58 -21.57
CA HIS A 89 13.35 -0.60 -20.80
C HIS A 89 13.03 -1.08 -19.38
N TYR A 90 13.50 -0.38 -18.35
CA TYR A 90 13.23 -0.72 -16.95
C TYR A 90 11.83 -0.37 -16.44
N GLY A 91 11.03 0.35 -17.22
CA GLY A 91 9.71 0.80 -16.80
C GLY A 91 8.83 -0.29 -16.18
N PRO A 92 8.63 -1.45 -16.82
CA PRO A 92 7.85 -2.54 -16.23
C PRO A 92 8.39 -3.02 -14.88
N PHE A 93 9.71 -3.06 -14.73
CA PHE A 93 10.37 -3.46 -13.49
C PHE A 93 10.13 -2.44 -12.35
N PHE A 94 10.15 -1.15 -12.66
CA PHE A 94 9.82 -0.10 -11.68
C PHE A 94 8.32 -0.04 -11.37
N ILE A 95 7.43 -0.28 -12.34
CA ILE A 95 5.99 -0.42 -12.08
C ILE A 95 5.75 -1.55 -11.07
N ARG A 96 6.36 -2.73 -11.28
CA ARG A 96 6.25 -3.84 -10.34
C ARG A 96 6.80 -3.49 -8.97
N MET A 97 7.96 -2.83 -8.87
CA MET A 97 8.53 -2.39 -7.60
C MET A 97 7.58 -1.44 -6.85
N THR A 98 7.01 -0.46 -7.53
CA THR A 98 6.08 0.50 -6.96
C THR A 98 4.77 -0.16 -6.54
N TRP A 99 4.21 -1.03 -7.39
CA TRP A 99 3.04 -1.83 -7.05
C TRP A 99 3.27 -2.65 -5.77
N HIS A 100 4.40 -3.34 -5.67
CA HIS A 100 4.74 -4.16 -4.51
C HIS A 100 5.12 -3.34 -3.27
N ALA A 101 5.49 -2.08 -3.41
CA ALA A 101 5.65 -1.18 -2.28
C ALA A 101 4.29 -0.72 -1.73
N ALA A 102 3.36 -0.35 -2.62
CA ALA A 102 2.07 0.22 -2.25
C ALA A 102 0.98 -0.85 -1.98
N GLY A 103 0.99 -1.97 -2.70
CA GLY A 103 -0.01 -3.04 -2.62
C GLY A 103 -0.02 -3.83 -1.32
N THR A 104 0.88 -3.54 -0.40
CA THR A 104 0.88 -4.09 0.96
C THR A 104 -0.11 -3.40 1.90
N TYR A 105 -0.72 -2.28 1.46
CA TYR A 105 -1.71 -1.56 2.27
C TYR A 105 -2.95 -2.43 2.55
N ARG A 106 -3.43 -2.34 3.79
CA ARG A 106 -4.65 -3.01 4.24
C ARG A 106 -5.54 -2.04 5.03
N SER A 107 -6.78 -1.93 4.59
CA SER A 107 -7.74 -0.97 5.14
C SER A 107 -8.18 -1.28 6.58
N THR A 108 -8.04 -2.54 7.02
CA THR A 108 -8.49 -3.01 8.36
C THR A 108 -7.74 -2.34 9.50
N ASP A 109 -6.42 -2.21 9.40
CA ASP A 109 -5.56 -1.57 10.43
C ASP A 109 -4.71 -0.42 9.88
N GLY A 110 -4.80 -0.13 8.56
CA GLY A 110 -4.07 0.93 7.91
C GLY A 110 -2.57 0.68 7.77
N ARG A 111 -2.11 -0.54 8.03
CA ARG A 111 -0.68 -0.89 7.92
C ARG A 111 -0.32 -1.25 6.48
N GLY A 112 0.96 -1.33 6.22
CA GLY A 112 1.48 -1.54 4.88
C GLY A 112 1.46 -0.24 4.06
N GLY A 113 1.53 -0.39 2.73
CA GLY A 113 1.57 0.73 1.80
C GLY A 113 2.97 1.26 1.50
N GLY A 114 3.01 2.25 0.62
CA GLY A 114 4.25 2.88 0.16
C GLY A 114 4.78 4.00 1.06
N GLY A 115 4.04 4.34 2.12
CA GLY A 115 4.22 5.56 2.91
C GLY A 115 5.52 5.67 3.71
N THR A 116 6.25 4.58 3.89
CA THR A 116 7.44 4.51 4.77
C THR A 116 8.69 3.98 4.08
N GLY A 117 8.58 3.48 2.86
CA GLY A 117 9.68 2.80 2.16
C GLY A 117 10.08 1.46 2.80
N ALA A 118 9.14 0.79 3.46
CA ALA A 118 9.35 -0.44 4.21
C ALA A 118 9.85 -1.61 3.35
N GLN A 119 9.65 -1.60 2.03
CA GLN A 119 10.16 -2.61 1.10
C GLN A 119 11.69 -2.81 1.17
N ARG A 120 12.43 -1.85 1.76
CA ARG A 120 13.89 -1.96 1.98
C ARG A 120 14.26 -2.93 3.10
N PHE A 121 13.33 -3.28 3.97
CA PHE A 121 13.57 -4.00 5.21
C PHE A 121 12.86 -5.36 5.25
N ALA A 122 13.38 -6.25 6.09
CA ALA A 122 12.72 -7.50 6.41
C ALA A 122 11.32 -7.25 7.04
N PRO A 123 10.33 -8.13 6.78
CA PRO A 123 10.43 -9.31 5.90
C PRO A 123 10.22 -8.98 4.41
N LEU A 124 9.74 -7.78 4.09
CA LEU A 124 9.27 -7.38 2.75
C LEU A 124 10.36 -7.50 1.68
N ASN A 125 11.60 -7.12 2.01
CA ASN A 125 12.73 -7.18 1.07
C ASN A 125 13.08 -8.61 0.65
N SER A 126 12.61 -9.61 1.39
CA SER A 126 12.94 -11.03 1.20
C SER A 126 11.74 -11.92 0.91
N TRP A 127 10.56 -11.35 0.72
CA TRP A 127 9.42 -12.12 0.25
C TRP A 127 9.64 -12.67 -1.15
N PRO A 128 9.25 -13.92 -1.45
CA PRO A 128 9.38 -14.50 -2.79
C PRO A 128 8.70 -13.67 -3.87
N ASP A 129 7.55 -13.09 -3.56
CA ASP A 129 6.81 -12.20 -4.49
C ASP A 129 7.56 -10.89 -4.79
N ASN A 130 8.51 -10.51 -3.94
CA ASN A 130 9.43 -9.39 -4.15
C ASN A 130 10.75 -9.81 -4.81
N GLY A 131 10.81 -11.01 -5.37
CA GLY A 131 11.99 -11.55 -6.05
C GLY A 131 12.58 -10.55 -7.04
N ASN A 132 13.87 -10.34 -6.95
CA ASN A 132 14.67 -9.42 -7.78
C ASN A 132 14.38 -7.91 -7.61
N LEU A 133 13.43 -7.47 -6.78
CA LEU A 133 13.19 -6.04 -6.54
C LEU A 133 14.32 -5.34 -5.76
N ASP A 134 15.21 -6.08 -5.13
CA ASP A 134 16.49 -5.59 -4.61
C ASP A 134 17.34 -4.95 -5.72
N LYS A 135 17.33 -5.51 -6.95
CA LYS A 135 18.00 -4.94 -8.11
C LYS A 135 17.32 -3.64 -8.57
N ALA A 136 15.99 -3.56 -8.55
CA ALA A 136 15.27 -2.32 -8.87
C ALA A 136 15.69 -1.19 -7.91
N ARG A 137 15.72 -1.45 -6.61
CA ARG A 137 16.22 -0.48 -5.63
C ARG A 137 17.69 -0.13 -5.84
N ARG A 138 18.53 -1.08 -6.24
CA ARG A 138 19.93 -0.83 -6.55
C ARG A 138 20.11 0.07 -7.78
N LEU A 139 19.26 -0.07 -8.81
CA LEU A 139 19.25 0.80 -9.99
C LEU A 139 18.90 2.25 -9.64
N LEU A 140 18.03 2.48 -8.65
CA LEU A 140 17.69 3.82 -8.16
C LEU A 140 18.76 4.47 -7.29
N TRP A 141 19.75 3.71 -6.81
CA TRP A 141 20.75 4.21 -5.86
C TRP A 141 21.53 5.46 -6.33
N PRO A 142 21.99 5.56 -7.59
CA PRO A 142 22.67 6.76 -8.09
C PRO A 142 21.80 8.02 -7.98
N ILE A 143 20.50 7.90 -8.26
CA ILE A 143 19.53 8.99 -8.15
C ILE A 143 19.35 9.36 -6.65
N LYS A 144 19.15 8.37 -5.79
CA LYS A 144 19.09 8.60 -4.34
C LYS A 144 20.33 9.30 -3.79
N GLN A 145 21.52 8.93 -4.26
CA GLN A 145 22.77 9.60 -3.86
C GLN A 145 22.82 11.05 -4.35
N LYS A 146 22.38 11.32 -5.58
CA LYS A 146 22.38 12.67 -6.16
C LYS A 146 21.50 13.64 -5.38
N TYR A 147 20.29 13.23 -5.03
CA TYR A 147 19.31 14.10 -4.35
C TYR A 147 19.38 13.99 -2.81
N GLY A 148 20.04 12.98 -2.28
CA GLY A 148 20.29 12.81 -0.84
C GLY A 148 19.03 12.85 0.01
N LYS A 149 19.00 13.77 0.99
CA LYS A 149 17.87 13.91 1.92
C LYS A 149 16.66 14.65 1.36
N GLN A 150 16.76 15.25 0.17
CA GLN A 150 15.65 15.95 -0.50
C GLN A 150 14.58 14.98 -1.02
N ILE A 151 14.91 13.72 -1.25
CA ILE A 151 13.97 12.67 -1.61
C ILE A 151 14.09 11.49 -0.65
N SER A 152 13.00 11.06 -0.03
CA SER A 152 12.96 9.81 0.74
C SER A 152 13.03 8.60 -0.20
N TRP A 153 13.39 7.44 0.31
CA TRP A 153 13.22 6.19 -0.42
C TRP A 153 11.74 5.90 -0.70
N ALA A 154 10.87 6.20 0.27
CA ALA A 154 9.44 6.04 0.10
C ALA A 154 8.93 6.80 -1.14
N ASP A 155 9.20 8.10 -1.22
CA ASP A 155 8.79 8.92 -2.37
C ASP A 155 9.50 8.51 -3.68
N LEU A 156 10.77 8.12 -3.62
CA LEU A 156 11.53 7.71 -4.80
C LEU A 156 10.97 6.40 -5.40
N LEU A 157 10.64 5.42 -4.56
CA LEU A 157 10.04 4.15 -5.01
C LEU A 157 8.69 4.38 -5.70
N ILE A 158 7.90 5.31 -5.18
CA ILE A 158 6.57 5.63 -5.73
C ILE A 158 6.69 6.47 -7.00
N LEU A 159 7.53 7.51 -7.01
CA LEU A 159 7.71 8.36 -8.18
C LEU A 159 8.30 7.59 -9.39
N ALA A 160 9.19 6.63 -9.12
CA ALA A 160 9.76 5.79 -10.18
C ALA A 160 8.69 5.04 -10.97
N GLY A 161 7.63 4.55 -10.32
CA GLY A 161 6.50 3.90 -11.01
C GLY A 161 5.69 4.86 -11.88
N ASN A 162 5.46 6.10 -11.42
CA ASN A 162 4.79 7.11 -12.22
C ASN A 162 5.59 7.46 -13.48
N VAL A 163 6.88 7.78 -13.30
CA VAL A 163 7.76 8.10 -14.44
C VAL A 163 7.88 6.92 -15.40
N ALA A 164 7.86 5.69 -14.89
CA ALA A 164 7.86 4.48 -15.73
C ALA A 164 6.61 4.42 -16.63
N ILE A 165 5.42 4.61 -16.07
CA ILE A 165 4.17 4.63 -16.83
C ILE A 165 4.20 5.75 -17.91
N GLU A 166 4.58 6.97 -17.50
CA GLU A 166 4.66 8.12 -18.39
C GLU A 166 5.66 7.92 -19.53
N SER A 167 6.83 7.32 -19.25
CA SER A 167 7.86 7.05 -20.25
C SER A 167 7.44 6.03 -21.31
N MET A 168 6.44 5.21 -21.02
CA MET A 168 5.85 4.24 -21.94
C MET A 168 4.50 4.70 -22.54
N GLY A 169 4.18 6.00 -22.39
CA GLY A 169 2.99 6.62 -22.98
C GLY A 169 1.70 6.48 -22.18
N GLY A 170 1.74 5.95 -20.98
CA GLY A 170 0.59 5.88 -20.09
C GLY A 170 0.31 7.21 -19.39
N LYS A 171 -0.92 7.37 -18.91
CA LYS A 171 -1.33 8.52 -18.09
C LYS A 171 -1.08 8.24 -16.61
N THR A 172 -0.74 9.29 -15.85
CA THR A 172 -0.83 9.30 -14.39
C THR A 172 -1.78 10.43 -13.94
N PHE A 173 -2.45 10.23 -12.81
CA PHE A 173 -3.36 11.26 -12.27
C PHE A 173 -2.61 12.36 -11.52
N GLY A 174 -1.40 12.08 -11.07
CA GLY A 174 -0.52 12.97 -10.36
C GLY A 174 0.40 12.25 -9.39
N PHE A 175 1.14 13.05 -8.60
CA PHE A 175 2.04 12.57 -7.57
C PHE A 175 2.07 13.53 -6.39
N SER A 176 2.11 12.99 -5.19
CA SER A 176 2.47 13.75 -4.01
C SER A 176 3.71 13.14 -3.35
N GLY A 177 4.68 13.99 -3.04
CA GLY A 177 5.69 13.70 -2.04
C GLY A 177 5.17 13.88 -0.62
N GLY A 178 6.06 13.68 0.35
CA GLY A 178 5.76 13.88 1.77
C GLY A 178 5.75 12.60 2.60
N ARG A 179 6.19 11.48 2.04
CA ARG A 179 6.37 10.20 2.73
C ARG A 179 7.74 10.18 3.42
N PRO A 180 7.81 10.23 4.76
CA PRO A 180 9.08 10.09 5.45
C PRO A 180 9.55 8.63 5.43
N ASP A 181 10.87 8.44 5.45
CA ASP A 181 11.45 7.11 5.57
C ASP A 181 11.40 6.60 7.02
N ILE A 182 11.16 5.30 7.18
CA ILE A 182 11.56 4.56 8.39
C ILE A 182 13.02 4.11 8.25
N TRP A 183 13.67 3.85 9.39
CA TRP A 183 15.09 3.52 9.46
C TRP A 183 15.37 2.17 10.11
N ALA A 184 14.31 1.41 10.38
CA ALA A 184 14.37 0.05 10.91
C ALA A 184 13.13 -0.73 10.45
N PRO A 185 13.17 -2.07 10.45
CA PRO A 185 12.00 -2.90 10.20
C PRO A 185 10.85 -2.59 11.19
N GLU A 186 9.61 -2.67 10.72
CA GLU A 186 8.42 -2.55 11.56
C GLU A 186 8.08 -3.92 12.17
N GLU A 187 8.54 -4.15 13.39
CA GLU A 187 8.43 -5.46 14.07
C GLU A 187 7.02 -5.76 14.61
N ASP A 188 6.13 -4.77 14.65
CA ASP A 188 4.78 -4.89 15.19
C ASP A 188 3.73 -5.24 14.13
N ILE A 189 4.09 -5.25 12.85
CA ILE A 189 3.15 -5.63 11.79
C ILE A 189 3.04 -7.15 11.71
N HIS A 190 1.81 -7.66 11.84
CA HIS A 190 1.52 -9.05 11.57
C HIS A 190 1.31 -9.26 10.06
N TRP A 191 2.16 -10.06 9.45
CA TRP A 191 2.12 -10.38 8.02
C TRP A 191 1.63 -11.79 7.72
N GLY A 192 1.11 -12.51 8.69
CA GLY A 192 0.75 -13.92 8.59
C GLY A 192 1.85 -14.85 9.09
N LEU A 193 1.61 -16.16 8.95
CA LEU A 193 2.53 -17.20 9.39
C LEU A 193 3.66 -17.40 8.37
N GLU A 194 4.90 -17.42 8.83
CA GLU A 194 6.10 -17.53 7.98
C GLU A 194 6.54 -18.98 7.69
N LYS A 195 5.69 -19.96 7.87
CA LYS A 195 6.07 -21.37 7.71
C LYS A 195 5.82 -21.94 6.33
N GLU A 196 4.93 -21.35 5.56
CA GLU A 196 4.45 -21.87 4.28
C GLU A 196 4.34 -20.74 3.25
N TRP A 197 5.47 -20.44 2.62
CA TRP A 197 5.58 -19.37 1.65
C TRP A 197 4.80 -19.68 0.36
N LEU A 198 4.08 -18.68 -0.14
CA LEU A 198 3.23 -18.74 -1.33
C LEU A 198 2.00 -19.65 -1.22
N GLU A 199 1.74 -20.28 -0.09
CA GLU A 199 0.47 -20.95 0.13
C GLU A 199 -0.67 -19.95 0.34
N ASN A 200 -1.87 -20.34 -0.02
CA ASN A 200 -3.06 -19.48 0.08
C ASN A 200 -3.74 -19.53 1.46
N GLU A 201 -2.98 -19.71 2.53
CA GLU A 201 -3.47 -19.71 3.91
C GLU A 201 -3.76 -18.29 4.42
N ARG A 202 -4.61 -17.55 3.72
CA ARG A 202 -4.99 -16.17 4.05
C ARG A 202 -6.40 -16.04 4.63
N TYR A 203 -7.16 -17.11 4.62
CA TYR A 203 -8.52 -17.15 5.13
C TYR A 203 -8.58 -17.74 6.53
N GLU A 204 -9.56 -17.29 7.35
CA GLU A 204 -9.84 -17.91 8.65
C GLU A 204 -10.15 -19.41 8.50
N ASN A 205 -10.77 -19.77 7.37
CA ASN A 205 -11.01 -21.14 6.97
C ASN A 205 -10.73 -21.27 5.47
N ASN A 206 -9.59 -21.85 5.11
CA ASN A 206 -9.17 -21.99 3.73
C ASN A 206 -10.08 -22.91 2.89
N ASP A 207 -10.80 -23.84 3.50
CA ASP A 207 -11.75 -24.70 2.80
C ASP A 207 -13.01 -23.95 2.35
N VAL A 208 -13.38 -22.92 3.09
CA VAL A 208 -14.60 -22.12 2.83
C VAL A 208 -14.27 -20.83 2.08
N ARG A 209 -13.13 -20.20 2.35
CA ARG A 209 -12.59 -19.00 1.71
C ARG A 209 -13.55 -17.78 1.75
N GLU A 210 -14.28 -17.62 2.85
CA GLU A 210 -15.26 -16.52 3.01
C GLU A 210 -14.63 -15.26 3.64
N SER A 211 -13.77 -15.42 4.63
CA SER A 211 -13.21 -14.32 5.41
C SER A 211 -11.70 -14.43 5.53
N LEU A 212 -11.00 -13.33 5.21
CA LEU A 212 -9.54 -13.26 5.44
C LEU A 212 -9.25 -13.24 6.94
N ASP A 213 -8.18 -13.94 7.34
CA ASP A 213 -7.66 -13.85 8.69
C ASP A 213 -7.28 -12.40 9.03
N MET A 214 -7.77 -11.93 10.16
CA MET A 214 -7.59 -10.54 10.58
C MET A 214 -6.24 -10.36 11.28
N PRO A 215 -5.47 -9.32 10.99
CA PRO A 215 -5.75 -8.18 10.10
C PRO A 215 -5.25 -8.36 8.66
N LEU A 216 -4.95 -9.58 8.23
CA LEU A 216 -4.39 -9.83 6.91
C LEU A 216 -5.25 -9.22 5.80
N GLY A 217 -4.59 -8.79 4.75
CA GLY A 217 -5.21 -8.10 3.64
C GLY A 217 -4.68 -8.61 2.31
N ALA A 218 -4.20 -7.69 1.49
CA ALA A 218 -3.51 -8.00 0.24
C ALA A 218 -2.29 -8.89 0.46
N VAL A 219 -1.75 -8.88 1.67
CA VAL A 219 -0.49 -9.52 2.02
C VAL A 219 -0.72 -10.70 2.92
N GLN A 220 -0.17 -11.81 2.51
CA GLN A 220 0.11 -12.98 3.29
C GLN A 220 1.44 -13.53 2.82
N MET A 221 2.39 -13.70 3.73
CA MET A 221 3.60 -14.49 3.52
C MET A 221 4.16 -14.53 2.10
N GLY A 222 4.54 -13.38 1.56
CA GLY A 222 5.17 -13.30 0.25
C GLY A 222 4.23 -13.29 -0.96
N LEU A 223 2.91 -13.35 -0.78
CA LEU A 223 1.94 -13.02 -1.81
C LEU A 223 1.32 -11.66 -1.53
N ILE A 224 1.56 -10.68 -2.40
CA ILE A 224 1.05 -9.32 -2.21
C ILE A 224 -0.41 -9.22 -2.64
N TYR A 225 -0.85 -10.06 -3.56
CA TYR A 225 -2.24 -10.08 -4.03
C TYR A 225 -2.80 -11.51 -4.13
N VAL A 226 -2.69 -12.19 -5.26
CA VAL A 226 -3.22 -13.56 -5.45
C VAL A 226 -2.21 -14.46 -6.14
N ASN A 227 -2.39 -15.78 -6.00
CA ASN A 227 -1.60 -16.72 -6.77
C ASN A 227 -1.97 -16.62 -8.27
N PRO A 228 -1.05 -16.24 -9.16
CA PRO A 228 -1.34 -16.06 -10.57
C PRO A 228 -1.75 -17.36 -11.29
N GLN A 229 -1.41 -18.51 -10.72
CA GLN A 229 -1.83 -19.81 -11.24
C GLN A 229 -3.25 -20.21 -10.82
N GLY A 230 -3.90 -19.41 -9.98
CA GLY A 230 -5.17 -19.70 -9.33
C GLY A 230 -5.01 -20.14 -7.88
N PRO A 231 -6.10 -20.26 -7.11
CA PRO A 231 -6.06 -20.67 -5.71
C PRO A 231 -5.33 -21.99 -5.51
N ASP A 232 -4.32 -21.98 -4.64
CA ASP A 232 -3.45 -23.15 -4.34
C ASP A 232 -2.79 -23.75 -5.59
N GLY A 233 -2.54 -22.92 -6.61
CA GLY A 233 -1.99 -23.36 -7.90
C GLY A 233 -3.00 -24.11 -8.79
N ASN A 234 -4.29 -24.12 -8.41
CA ASN A 234 -5.35 -24.70 -9.22
C ASN A 234 -5.87 -23.67 -10.24
N PRO A 235 -5.80 -23.92 -11.56
CA PRO A 235 -6.13 -22.96 -12.59
C PRO A 235 -7.64 -22.80 -12.81
N ASP A 236 -8.35 -22.38 -11.75
CA ASP A 236 -9.80 -22.06 -11.77
C ASP A 236 -10.00 -20.54 -11.80
N PRO A 237 -10.41 -19.95 -12.94
CA PRO A 237 -10.60 -18.50 -13.06
C PRO A 237 -11.68 -17.93 -12.14
N LEU A 238 -12.76 -18.65 -11.86
CA LEU A 238 -13.83 -18.15 -10.99
C LEU A 238 -13.41 -18.15 -9.53
N ALA A 239 -12.71 -19.17 -9.09
CA ALA A 239 -12.11 -19.19 -7.76
C ALA A 239 -11.03 -18.10 -7.62
N SER A 240 -10.23 -17.86 -8.67
CA SER A 240 -9.26 -16.76 -8.71
C SER A 240 -9.96 -15.39 -8.62
N ALA A 241 -11.10 -15.19 -9.31
CA ALA A 241 -11.86 -13.95 -9.23
C ALA A 241 -12.35 -13.64 -7.80
N HIS A 242 -12.74 -14.69 -7.06
CA HIS A 242 -13.10 -14.53 -5.65
C HIS A 242 -11.90 -14.02 -4.81
N ASP A 243 -10.75 -14.65 -4.94
CA ASP A 243 -9.53 -14.23 -4.21
C ASP A 243 -9.10 -12.81 -4.59
N ILE A 244 -9.15 -12.47 -5.89
CA ILE A 244 -8.83 -11.12 -6.38
C ILE A 244 -9.75 -10.09 -5.70
N ARG A 245 -11.07 -10.30 -5.75
CA ARG A 245 -12.04 -9.37 -5.17
C ARG A 245 -11.84 -9.19 -3.68
N THR A 246 -11.62 -10.28 -2.95
CA THR A 246 -11.40 -10.27 -1.51
C THR A 246 -10.12 -9.52 -1.16
N THR A 247 -9.03 -9.81 -1.86
CA THR A 247 -7.70 -9.22 -1.60
C THR A 247 -7.65 -7.74 -1.98
N PHE A 248 -8.14 -7.39 -3.18
CA PHE A 248 -8.18 -5.99 -3.61
C PHE A 248 -9.15 -5.14 -2.77
N GLY A 249 -10.25 -5.73 -2.29
CA GLY A 249 -11.14 -5.09 -1.33
C GLY A 249 -10.43 -4.68 -0.04
N ARG A 250 -9.48 -5.50 0.43
CA ARG A 250 -8.63 -5.14 1.58
C ARG A 250 -7.65 -4.00 1.29
N MET A 251 -7.29 -3.77 0.04
CA MET A 251 -6.55 -2.57 -0.39
C MET A 251 -7.47 -1.35 -0.61
N ALA A 252 -8.75 -1.46 -0.27
CA ALA A 252 -9.80 -0.47 -0.52
C ALA A 252 -10.12 -0.25 -2.01
N MET A 253 -9.91 -1.26 -2.87
CA MET A 253 -10.23 -1.21 -4.30
C MET A 253 -11.56 -1.92 -4.57
N ASN A 254 -12.43 -1.27 -5.33
CA ASN A 254 -13.64 -1.90 -5.87
C ASN A 254 -13.34 -2.68 -7.17
N ASP A 255 -14.35 -3.35 -7.73
CA ASP A 255 -14.19 -4.16 -8.94
C ASP A 255 -13.72 -3.34 -10.16
N TYR A 256 -14.18 -2.10 -10.30
CA TYR A 256 -13.79 -1.21 -11.40
C TYR A 256 -12.30 -0.81 -11.30
N GLU A 257 -11.86 -0.41 -10.12
CA GLU A 257 -10.47 -0.07 -9.82
C GLU A 257 -9.57 -1.32 -9.93
N THR A 258 -10.05 -2.48 -9.51
CA THR A 258 -9.33 -3.76 -9.58
C THR A 258 -9.05 -4.15 -11.02
N VAL A 259 -10.06 -4.14 -11.89
CA VAL A 259 -9.89 -4.45 -13.33
C VAL A 259 -8.95 -3.45 -13.99
N ALA A 260 -9.11 -2.15 -13.68
CA ALA A 260 -8.22 -1.11 -14.21
C ALA A 260 -6.77 -1.35 -13.82
N LEU A 261 -6.49 -1.67 -12.55
CA LEU A 261 -5.14 -1.91 -12.05
C LEU A 261 -4.51 -3.18 -12.63
N VAL A 262 -5.24 -4.29 -12.69
CA VAL A 262 -4.71 -5.53 -13.24
C VAL A 262 -4.42 -5.39 -14.73
N ALA A 263 -5.39 -4.95 -15.52
CA ALA A 263 -5.25 -4.81 -16.96
C ALA A 263 -4.20 -3.73 -17.34
N GLY A 264 -4.21 -2.59 -16.64
CA GLY A 264 -3.26 -1.51 -16.88
C GLY A 264 -1.83 -1.89 -16.50
N GLY A 265 -1.65 -2.59 -15.38
CA GLY A 265 -0.35 -3.11 -14.96
C GLY A 265 0.18 -4.18 -15.91
N HIS A 266 -0.67 -5.12 -16.30
CA HIS A 266 -0.32 -6.22 -17.21
C HIS A 266 -0.23 -5.79 -18.69
N THR A 267 -0.55 -4.54 -19.04
CA THR A 267 -0.18 -3.96 -20.33
C THR A 267 1.34 -3.96 -20.51
N PHE A 268 2.10 -3.89 -19.41
CA PHE A 268 3.55 -3.75 -19.41
C PHE A 268 4.29 -5.00 -18.95
N GLY A 269 5.46 -5.23 -19.55
CA GLY A 269 6.44 -6.19 -19.08
C GLY A 269 6.11 -7.66 -19.35
N LYS A 270 6.74 -8.50 -18.54
CA LYS A 270 6.63 -9.96 -18.63
C LYS A 270 6.80 -10.62 -17.27
N GLY A 271 6.30 -11.86 -17.16
CA GLY A 271 6.70 -12.80 -16.13
C GLY A 271 8.06 -13.43 -16.42
N HIS A 272 8.73 -13.93 -15.38
CA HIS A 272 10.07 -14.50 -15.44
C HIS A 272 10.07 -15.93 -14.87
N GLY A 273 10.11 -16.89 -15.76
CA GLY A 273 10.10 -18.31 -15.46
C GLY A 273 10.97 -19.10 -16.45
N ALA A 274 12.15 -18.56 -16.81
CA ALA A 274 13.03 -19.09 -17.84
C ALA A 274 13.57 -20.50 -17.55
N GLY A 275 13.61 -20.92 -16.29
CA GLY A 275 14.10 -22.23 -15.88
C GLY A 275 13.60 -22.64 -14.50
N PRO A 276 13.98 -23.86 -14.02
CA PRO A 276 13.56 -24.35 -12.70
C PRO A 276 13.95 -23.43 -11.56
N ASP A 277 13.08 -23.29 -10.59
CA ASP A 277 13.25 -22.48 -9.36
C ASP A 277 14.44 -22.92 -8.50
N THR A 278 14.82 -24.20 -8.60
CA THR A 278 16.02 -24.76 -7.94
C THR A 278 17.33 -24.07 -8.34
N ASN A 279 17.32 -23.27 -9.41
CA ASN A 279 18.46 -22.45 -9.80
C ASN A 279 18.52 -21.09 -9.07
N VAL A 280 17.45 -20.70 -8.38
CA VAL A 280 17.39 -19.42 -7.67
C VAL A 280 18.02 -19.56 -6.28
N GLY A 281 18.96 -18.67 -5.98
CA GLY A 281 19.62 -18.59 -4.67
C GLY A 281 18.71 -18.00 -3.60
N VAL A 282 19.26 -17.84 -2.41
CA VAL A 282 18.56 -17.35 -1.23
C VAL A 282 18.15 -15.88 -1.39
N GLU A 283 17.16 -15.49 -0.63
CA GLU A 283 16.65 -14.11 -0.51
C GLU A 283 17.71 -13.15 0.10
N PRO A 284 17.53 -11.83 -0.01
CA PRO A 284 18.52 -10.85 0.45
C PRO A 284 18.92 -10.98 1.94
N GLU A 285 17.97 -11.30 2.82
CA GLU A 285 18.27 -11.48 4.26
C GLU A 285 19.09 -12.75 4.54
N GLY A 286 18.92 -13.79 3.73
CA GLY A 286 19.68 -15.04 3.82
C GLY A 286 20.96 -15.05 2.98
N ALA A 287 21.17 -14.05 2.13
CA ALA A 287 22.30 -14.02 1.20
C ALA A 287 23.63 -13.76 1.93
N ALA A 288 24.71 -14.30 1.34
CA ALA A 288 26.06 -14.09 1.87
C ALA A 288 26.48 -12.63 1.78
N LEU A 289 27.40 -12.20 2.66
CA LEU A 289 27.89 -10.81 2.71
C LEU A 289 28.51 -10.36 1.37
N GLU A 290 29.13 -11.30 0.65
CA GLU A 290 29.74 -11.09 -0.65
C GLU A 290 28.75 -10.66 -1.73
N GLU A 291 27.45 -10.96 -1.57
CA GLU A 291 26.36 -10.54 -2.45
C GLU A 291 25.96 -9.08 -2.23
N MET A 292 26.52 -8.41 -1.21
CA MET A 292 26.39 -6.98 -0.94
C MET A 292 24.91 -6.52 -0.80
N GLY A 293 24.07 -7.34 -0.18
CA GLY A 293 22.67 -7.07 0.08
C GLY A 293 21.75 -7.38 -1.11
N LEU A 294 22.24 -8.07 -2.13
CA LEU A 294 21.44 -8.64 -3.19
C LEU A 294 21.17 -10.13 -2.90
N GLY A 295 19.98 -10.60 -3.23
CA GLY A 295 19.60 -11.99 -3.13
C GLY A 295 19.15 -12.59 -4.47
N TRP A 296 18.58 -13.79 -4.41
CA TRP A 296 18.01 -14.51 -5.56
C TRP A 296 18.97 -14.66 -6.75
N MET A 297 20.26 -14.81 -6.47
CA MET A 297 21.26 -15.04 -7.51
C MET A 297 20.95 -16.33 -8.25
N SER A 298 20.73 -16.24 -9.56
CA SER A 298 20.37 -17.39 -10.37
C SER A 298 21.60 -18.05 -10.99
N SER A 299 21.65 -19.38 -10.92
CA SER A 299 22.65 -20.21 -11.62
C SER A 299 22.18 -20.67 -13.01
N TYR A 300 20.97 -20.31 -13.44
CA TYR A 300 20.43 -20.68 -14.74
C TYR A 300 21.01 -19.78 -15.84
N ALA A 301 21.72 -20.38 -16.80
CA ALA A 301 22.36 -19.71 -17.94
C ALA A 301 23.10 -18.40 -17.52
N SER A 302 22.67 -17.22 -17.97
CA SER A 302 23.26 -15.93 -17.57
C SER A 302 22.78 -15.46 -16.18
N GLY A 303 21.70 -16.00 -15.66
CA GLY A 303 21.05 -15.62 -14.41
C GLY A 303 20.33 -14.26 -14.44
N LYS A 304 20.26 -13.61 -15.60
CA LYS A 304 19.70 -12.26 -15.79
C LYS A 304 19.11 -12.11 -17.19
N GLY A 305 18.47 -10.98 -17.49
CA GLY A 305 17.81 -10.73 -18.76
C GLY A 305 16.77 -11.81 -19.06
N ARG A 306 16.81 -12.39 -20.26
CA ARG A 306 15.90 -13.48 -20.67
C ARG A 306 16.00 -14.74 -19.81
N ASP A 307 17.10 -14.94 -19.11
CA ASP A 307 17.34 -16.09 -18.25
C ASP A 307 16.90 -15.85 -16.79
N THR A 308 16.19 -14.77 -16.53
CA THR A 308 15.71 -14.42 -15.19
C THR A 308 14.63 -15.41 -14.73
N ILE A 309 14.68 -15.76 -13.44
CA ILE A 309 13.64 -16.53 -12.74
C ILE A 309 13.18 -15.71 -11.56
N THR A 310 11.87 -15.43 -11.46
CA THR A 310 11.27 -14.71 -10.35
C THR A 310 10.01 -15.41 -9.86
N SER A 311 8.95 -15.43 -10.69
CA SER A 311 7.62 -15.92 -10.33
C SER A 311 7.29 -17.30 -10.86
N GLY A 312 8.10 -17.81 -11.78
CA GLY A 312 7.90 -19.09 -12.45
C GLY A 312 6.98 -19.05 -13.67
N PHE A 313 6.03 -18.14 -13.79
CA PHE A 313 5.31 -17.94 -15.05
C PHE A 313 6.17 -17.16 -16.03
N GLU A 314 6.06 -17.46 -17.33
CA GLU A 314 6.95 -16.94 -18.37
C GLU A 314 6.13 -16.31 -19.50
N GLY A 315 6.56 -15.14 -19.98
CA GLY A 315 6.00 -14.47 -21.13
C GLY A 315 5.45 -13.09 -20.84
N ALA A 316 5.21 -12.31 -21.90
CA ALA A 316 4.56 -11.01 -21.86
C ALA A 316 3.04 -11.15 -22.06
N TRP A 317 2.27 -10.22 -21.51
CA TRP A 317 0.81 -10.19 -21.69
C TRP A 317 0.40 -9.57 -23.03
N THR A 318 1.25 -8.70 -23.58
CA THR A 318 0.95 -7.94 -24.80
C THR A 318 2.07 -8.05 -25.83
N ALA A 319 1.77 -7.73 -27.07
CA ALA A 319 2.76 -7.65 -28.15
C ALA A 319 3.70 -6.45 -28.01
N ASN A 320 3.33 -5.44 -27.23
CA ASN A 320 4.07 -4.19 -27.01
C ASN A 320 4.35 -3.95 -25.52
N PRO A 321 5.19 -4.76 -24.84
CA PRO A 321 5.32 -4.79 -23.39
C PRO A 321 5.96 -3.53 -22.76
N THR A 322 6.38 -2.56 -23.56
CA THR A 322 6.92 -1.26 -23.12
C THR A 322 6.15 -0.07 -23.67
N GLN A 323 4.89 -0.28 -24.05
CA GLN A 323 4.03 0.78 -24.57
C GLN A 323 2.62 0.65 -23.99
N TRP A 324 2.02 1.78 -23.59
CA TRP A 324 0.61 1.84 -23.25
C TRP A 324 -0.25 1.71 -24.50
N ASP A 325 -1.06 0.70 -24.57
CA ASP A 325 -2.08 0.50 -25.61
C ASP A 325 -3.24 -0.35 -25.06
N ASN A 326 -4.20 -0.72 -25.92
CA ASN A 326 -5.32 -1.58 -25.54
C ASN A 326 -5.06 -3.07 -25.75
N GLY A 327 -3.82 -3.44 -26.08
CA GLY A 327 -3.41 -4.79 -26.48
C GLY A 327 -3.74 -5.88 -25.45
N TYR A 328 -3.77 -5.53 -24.17
CA TYR A 328 -4.18 -6.48 -23.12
C TYR A 328 -5.61 -7.01 -23.35
N PHE A 329 -6.57 -6.12 -23.54
CA PHE A 329 -7.96 -6.53 -23.78
C PHE A 329 -8.19 -7.07 -25.20
N ASP A 330 -7.47 -6.55 -26.20
CA ASP A 330 -7.51 -7.08 -27.56
C ASP A 330 -7.13 -8.56 -27.59
N LEU A 331 -6.08 -8.94 -26.86
CA LEU A 331 -5.65 -10.33 -26.73
C LEU A 331 -6.60 -11.15 -25.85
N LEU A 332 -6.98 -10.64 -24.66
CA LEU A 332 -7.83 -11.36 -23.72
C LEU A 332 -9.16 -11.80 -24.35
N PHE A 333 -9.77 -10.94 -25.16
CA PHE A 333 -11.06 -11.20 -25.83
C PHE A 333 -10.91 -11.71 -27.28
N GLY A 334 -9.75 -11.52 -27.90
CA GLY A 334 -9.51 -11.86 -29.31
C GLY A 334 -9.25 -13.35 -29.55
N TYR A 335 -8.87 -14.08 -28.51
CA TYR A 335 -8.47 -15.49 -28.64
C TYR A 335 -9.21 -16.43 -27.69
N GLU A 336 -9.21 -17.70 -28.05
CA GLU A 336 -9.40 -18.80 -27.11
C GLU A 336 -8.03 -19.17 -26.52
N TRP A 337 -8.04 -19.65 -25.28
CA TRP A 337 -6.83 -19.85 -24.49
C TRP A 337 -6.68 -21.30 -24.06
N GLU A 338 -5.45 -21.83 -24.07
CA GLU A 338 -5.11 -23.16 -23.58
C GLU A 338 -4.07 -23.08 -22.48
N LEU A 339 -4.20 -23.96 -21.48
CA LEU A 339 -3.28 -24.03 -20.35
C LEU A 339 -2.00 -24.75 -20.74
N VAL A 340 -0.85 -24.16 -20.46
CA VAL A 340 0.47 -24.71 -20.73
C VAL A 340 1.39 -24.59 -19.52
N ASP A 341 2.41 -25.45 -19.47
CA ASP A 341 3.45 -25.38 -18.45
C ASP A 341 4.62 -24.51 -18.95
N THR A 342 5.14 -23.64 -18.07
CA THR A 342 6.33 -22.85 -18.34
C THR A 342 7.61 -23.68 -18.13
N PRO A 343 8.80 -23.20 -18.55
CA PRO A 343 10.07 -23.86 -18.25
C PRO A 343 10.34 -24.03 -16.75
N ALA A 344 9.78 -23.17 -15.91
CA ALA A 344 9.84 -23.28 -14.44
C ALA A 344 8.82 -24.27 -13.85
N GLY A 345 7.89 -24.77 -14.67
CA GLY A 345 6.82 -25.67 -14.23
C GLY A 345 5.54 -24.99 -13.72
N ALA A 346 5.47 -23.65 -13.81
CA ALA A 346 4.24 -22.93 -13.50
C ALA A 346 3.24 -22.99 -14.67
N LYS A 347 1.96 -22.76 -14.38
CA LYS A 347 0.89 -22.79 -15.37
C LYS A 347 0.54 -21.39 -15.85
N VAL A 348 0.48 -21.24 -17.19
CA VAL A 348 0.00 -20.03 -17.87
C VAL A 348 -0.96 -20.40 -19.00
N TRP A 349 -1.65 -19.41 -19.53
CA TRP A 349 -2.56 -19.59 -20.66
C TRP A 349 -1.94 -18.97 -21.91
N HIS A 350 -1.84 -19.74 -22.99
CA HIS A 350 -1.42 -19.26 -24.30
C HIS A 350 -2.61 -19.14 -25.25
N ALA A 351 -2.57 -18.13 -26.12
CA ALA A 351 -3.56 -17.97 -27.18
C ALA A 351 -3.48 -19.12 -28.19
N ILE A 352 -4.64 -19.66 -28.60
CA ILE A 352 -4.73 -20.73 -29.61
C ILE A 352 -4.60 -20.09 -31.01
N ASN A 353 -3.58 -20.47 -31.76
CA ASN A 353 -3.29 -19.97 -33.11
C ASN A 353 -3.18 -18.43 -33.18
N PRO A 354 -2.31 -17.80 -32.38
CA PRO A 354 -2.13 -16.36 -32.42
C PRO A 354 -1.57 -15.91 -33.79
N LYS A 355 -1.93 -14.69 -34.19
CA LYS A 355 -1.33 -14.04 -35.36
C LYS A 355 0.10 -13.60 -35.03
N ASP A 356 0.94 -13.47 -36.05
CA ASP A 356 2.32 -13.01 -35.88
C ASP A 356 2.43 -11.62 -35.26
N GLU A 357 1.45 -10.75 -35.52
CA GLU A 357 1.37 -9.39 -34.96
C GLU A 357 1.06 -9.35 -33.46
N ASP A 358 0.44 -10.41 -32.95
CA ASP A 358 0.01 -10.58 -31.56
C ASP A 358 1.04 -11.33 -30.70
N LEU A 359 2.19 -11.72 -31.31
CA LEU A 359 3.32 -12.29 -30.59
C LEU A 359 4.19 -11.20 -29.98
N ALA A 360 4.70 -11.42 -28.78
CA ALA A 360 5.63 -10.51 -28.12
C ALA A 360 7.05 -10.63 -28.69
N PRO A 361 7.89 -9.58 -28.61
CA PRO A 361 9.33 -9.75 -28.82
C PRO A 361 9.96 -10.57 -27.70
N ASP A 362 11.11 -11.20 -27.97
CA ASP A 362 11.96 -11.72 -26.91
C ASP A 362 12.57 -10.56 -26.09
N ALA A 363 12.83 -10.80 -24.80
CA ALA A 363 13.26 -9.76 -23.86
C ALA A 363 14.60 -9.09 -24.22
N GLU A 364 15.49 -9.80 -24.96
CA GLU A 364 16.81 -9.31 -25.34
C GLU A 364 16.98 -9.13 -26.86
N ASP A 365 16.23 -9.90 -27.67
CA ASP A 365 16.34 -9.89 -29.13
C ASP A 365 14.97 -9.68 -29.79
N SER A 366 14.65 -8.46 -30.11
CA SER A 366 13.37 -8.09 -30.72
C SER A 366 13.09 -8.74 -32.10
N SER A 367 14.10 -9.36 -32.73
CA SER A 367 13.92 -10.12 -33.96
C SER A 367 13.28 -11.49 -33.75
N ILE A 368 13.31 -11.99 -32.51
CA ILE A 368 12.69 -13.24 -32.10
C ILE A 368 11.27 -12.91 -31.59
N LYS A 369 10.30 -13.71 -32.03
CA LYS A 369 8.92 -13.63 -31.57
C LYS A 369 8.60 -14.80 -30.65
N VAL A 370 7.94 -14.49 -29.53
CA VAL A 370 7.52 -15.45 -28.51
C VAL A 370 6.02 -15.33 -28.24
N PRO A 371 5.34 -16.40 -27.80
CA PRO A 371 3.92 -16.31 -27.45
C PRO A 371 3.65 -15.28 -26.36
N THR A 372 2.54 -14.57 -26.50
CA THR A 372 1.93 -13.84 -25.38
C THR A 372 1.22 -14.81 -24.45
N MET A 373 1.05 -14.41 -23.18
CA MET A 373 0.41 -15.26 -22.19
C MET A 373 -0.59 -14.50 -21.35
N MET A 374 -1.50 -15.24 -20.71
CA MET A 374 -2.35 -14.77 -19.61
C MET A 374 -2.16 -15.67 -18.40
N THR A 375 -2.27 -15.11 -17.20
CA THR A 375 -2.36 -15.88 -15.96
C THR A 375 -3.80 -16.33 -15.70
N THR A 376 -4.03 -17.23 -14.77
CA THR A 376 -5.40 -17.60 -14.36
C THR A 376 -6.15 -16.39 -13.79
N ALA A 377 -5.42 -15.47 -13.13
CA ALA A 377 -5.98 -14.21 -12.65
C ALA A 377 -6.44 -13.28 -13.79
N ASP A 378 -5.76 -13.27 -14.92
CA ASP A 378 -6.20 -12.52 -16.11
C ASP A 378 -7.44 -13.15 -16.75
N ILE A 379 -7.47 -14.46 -16.89
CA ILE A 379 -8.64 -15.17 -17.40
C ILE A 379 -9.85 -14.95 -16.49
N ALA A 380 -9.64 -14.77 -15.19
CA ALA A 380 -10.73 -14.39 -14.27
C ALA A 380 -11.42 -13.09 -14.67
N LEU A 381 -10.70 -12.09 -15.20
CA LEU A 381 -11.31 -10.83 -15.68
C LEU A 381 -12.19 -11.02 -16.92
N ARG A 382 -12.02 -12.11 -17.65
CA ARG A 382 -12.87 -12.52 -18.78
C ARG A 382 -14.03 -13.39 -18.36
N GLU A 383 -13.87 -14.25 -17.34
CA GLU A 383 -14.85 -15.30 -17.03
C GLU A 383 -15.81 -14.91 -15.89
N ASP A 384 -15.37 -14.15 -14.87
CA ASP A 384 -16.26 -13.64 -13.82
C ASP A 384 -17.27 -12.64 -14.41
N PRO A 385 -18.58 -12.77 -14.15
CA PRO A 385 -19.61 -11.94 -14.79
C PRO A 385 -19.45 -10.44 -14.58
N GLU A 386 -19.06 -10.00 -13.38
CA GLU A 386 -18.91 -8.57 -13.06
C GLU A 386 -17.60 -8.02 -13.63
N TYR A 387 -16.50 -8.74 -13.47
CA TYR A 387 -15.23 -8.34 -14.08
C TYR A 387 -15.29 -8.32 -15.60
N LYS A 388 -15.95 -9.30 -16.21
CA LYS A 388 -16.17 -9.34 -17.67
C LYS A 388 -16.91 -8.13 -18.21
N LYS A 389 -17.92 -7.67 -17.48
CA LYS A 389 -18.69 -6.48 -17.85
C LYS A 389 -17.80 -5.24 -17.85
N ILE A 390 -16.98 -5.06 -16.82
CA ILE A 390 -16.04 -3.95 -16.68
C ILE A 390 -14.93 -4.06 -17.75
N SER A 391 -14.34 -5.24 -17.92
CA SER A 391 -13.28 -5.49 -18.90
C SER A 391 -13.73 -5.22 -20.33
N LYS A 392 -14.96 -5.62 -20.69
CA LYS A 392 -15.53 -5.30 -22.01
C LYS A 392 -15.79 -3.81 -22.19
N HIS A 393 -16.26 -3.14 -21.13
CA HIS A 393 -16.45 -1.70 -21.17
C HIS A 393 -15.13 -0.99 -21.43
N PHE A 394 -14.04 -1.36 -20.75
CA PHE A 394 -12.71 -0.81 -20.97
C PHE A 394 -12.14 -1.15 -22.34
N HIS A 395 -12.38 -2.37 -22.83
CA HIS A 395 -12.00 -2.76 -24.19
C HIS A 395 -12.62 -1.86 -25.25
N GLU A 396 -13.91 -1.55 -25.08
CA GLU A 396 -14.68 -0.70 -26.00
C GLU A 396 -14.40 0.81 -25.81
N ASN A 397 -13.85 1.21 -24.65
CA ASN A 397 -13.61 2.61 -24.28
C ASN A 397 -12.19 2.83 -23.74
N PRO A 398 -11.15 2.75 -24.59
CA PRO A 398 -9.75 2.79 -24.17
C PRO A 398 -9.31 4.08 -23.46
N GLU A 399 -9.96 5.23 -23.75
CA GLU A 399 -9.68 6.48 -23.03
C GLU A 399 -10.20 6.42 -21.58
N GLU A 400 -11.39 5.85 -21.37
CA GLU A 400 -11.93 5.64 -20.01
C GLU A 400 -11.09 4.62 -19.23
N PHE A 401 -10.56 3.60 -19.92
CA PHE A 401 -9.62 2.66 -19.30
C PHE A 401 -8.35 3.37 -18.83
N ALA A 402 -7.77 4.23 -19.68
CA ALA A 402 -6.57 4.97 -19.32
C ALA A 402 -6.79 5.90 -18.11
N ASP A 403 -7.94 6.58 -18.06
CA ASP A 403 -8.31 7.45 -16.95
C ASP A 403 -8.59 6.65 -15.68
N ALA A 404 -9.31 5.52 -15.79
CA ALA A 404 -9.57 4.62 -14.66
C ALA A 404 -8.29 4.02 -14.06
N PHE A 405 -7.35 3.61 -14.92
CA PHE A 405 -6.04 3.13 -14.47
C PHE A 405 -5.26 4.22 -13.75
N ALA A 406 -5.20 5.43 -14.32
CA ALA A 406 -4.49 6.55 -13.71
C ALA A 406 -5.05 6.92 -12.32
N GLU A 407 -6.38 6.94 -12.16
CA GLU A 407 -7.04 7.22 -10.89
C GLU A 407 -6.84 6.08 -9.86
N ALA A 408 -7.01 4.83 -10.28
CA ALA A 408 -6.83 3.68 -9.39
C ALA A 408 -5.36 3.52 -8.96
N TRP A 409 -4.41 3.79 -9.87
CA TRP A 409 -2.99 3.82 -9.57
C TRP A 409 -2.66 4.94 -8.57
N PHE A 410 -3.19 6.13 -8.75
CA PHE A 410 -3.01 7.23 -7.81
C PHE A 410 -3.58 6.88 -6.43
N LYS A 411 -4.79 6.29 -6.35
CA LYS A 411 -5.38 5.83 -5.09
C LYS A 411 -4.50 4.79 -4.39
N LEU A 412 -4.02 3.78 -5.13
CA LEU A 412 -3.11 2.76 -4.62
C LEU A 412 -1.88 3.37 -3.95
N LEU A 413 -1.29 4.37 -4.59
CA LEU A 413 -0.04 5.00 -4.15
C LEU A 413 -0.21 6.03 -3.03
N HIS A 414 -1.42 6.53 -2.77
CA HIS A 414 -1.65 7.65 -1.84
C HIS A 414 -2.66 7.34 -0.74
N ARG A 415 -3.29 6.15 -0.78
CA ARG A 415 -4.35 5.77 0.18
C ARG A 415 -3.89 5.79 1.63
N ASP A 416 -2.61 5.55 1.88
CA ASP A 416 -1.96 5.50 3.18
C ASP A 416 -1.37 6.85 3.65
N MET A 417 -1.56 7.94 2.89
CA MET A 417 -0.96 9.24 3.21
C MET A 417 -1.84 10.16 4.06
N GLY A 418 -3.10 9.80 4.26
CA GLY A 418 -4.10 10.66 4.92
C GLY A 418 -4.59 11.81 4.02
N PRO A 419 -5.10 12.91 4.61
CA PRO A 419 -5.74 13.98 3.86
C PRO A 419 -4.76 14.77 2.99
N LYS A 420 -5.28 15.38 1.92
CA LYS A 420 -4.52 16.18 0.94
C LYS A 420 -3.66 17.30 1.56
N THR A 421 -4.00 17.81 2.73
CA THR A 421 -3.19 18.80 3.46
C THR A 421 -1.78 18.27 3.83
N ARG A 422 -1.57 16.98 3.73
CA ARG A 422 -0.27 16.34 3.93
C ARG A 422 0.57 16.24 2.65
N TYR A 423 -0.04 16.46 1.50
CA TYR A 423 0.57 16.29 0.18
C TYR A 423 1.46 17.48 -0.17
N VAL A 424 2.61 17.19 -0.80
CA VAL A 424 3.56 18.22 -1.25
C VAL A 424 4.07 17.90 -2.66
N GLY A 425 4.37 18.95 -3.40
CA GLY A 425 4.95 18.84 -4.74
C GLY A 425 4.11 19.49 -5.84
N PRO A 426 4.70 19.64 -7.04
CA PRO A 426 4.06 20.36 -8.14
C PRO A 426 2.98 19.56 -8.87
N GLU A 427 2.95 18.23 -8.73
CA GLU A 427 1.99 17.34 -9.39
C GLU A 427 0.85 16.88 -8.45
N VAL A 428 0.70 17.54 -7.29
CA VAL A 428 -0.44 17.26 -6.41
C VAL A 428 -1.74 17.66 -7.12
N PRO A 429 -2.68 16.70 -7.32
CA PRO A 429 -3.94 17.01 -8.00
C PRO A 429 -4.73 18.10 -7.28
N SER A 430 -5.36 19.00 -8.04
CA SER A 430 -6.27 20.00 -7.46
C SER A 430 -7.53 19.37 -6.88
N GLU A 431 -7.99 18.27 -7.48
CA GLU A 431 -9.19 17.55 -7.10
C GLU A 431 -8.96 16.67 -5.86
N GLU A 432 -9.96 16.60 -5.00
CA GLU A 432 -10.00 15.67 -3.88
C GLU A 432 -10.97 14.53 -4.19
N ARG A 433 -10.60 13.32 -3.81
CA ARG A 433 -11.45 12.14 -3.89
C ARG A 433 -11.97 11.81 -2.48
N ILE A 434 -13.14 11.18 -2.39
CA ILE A 434 -13.78 10.85 -1.12
C ILE A 434 -12.86 10.03 -0.19
N TRP A 435 -12.08 9.12 -0.77
CA TRP A 435 -11.12 8.28 -0.03
C TRP A 435 -9.92 9.04 0.56
N MET A 436 -9.71 10.31 0.17
CA MET A 436 -8.69 11.20 0.74
C MET A 436 -9.18 11.86 2.04
N ASP A 437 -10.36 11.51 2.51
CA ASP A 437 -11.01 12.07 3.70
C ASP A 437 -11.05 13.62 3.69
N PRO A 438 -11.59 14.24 2.62
CA PRO A 438 -11.53 15.68 2.45
C PRO A 438 -12.22 16.44 3.60
N VAL A 439 -11.55 17.47 4.09
CA VAL A 439 -12.08 18.37 5.12
C VAL A 439 -11.90 19.80 4.64
N PRO A 440 -12.97 20.61 4.60
CA PRO A 440 -12.84 22.01 4.23
C PRO A 440 -11.97 22.76 5.24
N ALA A 441 -11.26 23.77 4.77
CA ALA A 441 -10.48 24.63 5.66
C ALA A 441 -11.39 25.31 6.69
N GLY A 442 -11.03 25.18 7.96
CA GLY A 442 -11.72 25.88 9.05
C GLY A 442 -11.26 27.33 9.15
N SER A 443 -12.09 28.17 9.79
CA SER A 443 -11.70 29.53 10.16
C SER A 443 -10.97 29.51 11.49
N SER A 444 -9.92 30.32 11.61
CA SER A 444 -9.31 30.69 12.90
C SER A 444 -9.66 32.10 13.32
N ASP A 445 -10.48 32.80 12.51
CA ASP A 445 -10.88 34.19 12.74
C ASP A 445 -12.21 34.26 13.53
N TYR A 446 -12.15 33.87 14.80
CA TYR A 446 -13.23 33.97 15.76
C TYR A 446 -12.67 34.19 17.18
N ASP A 447 -13.50 34.71 18.08
CA ASP A 447 -13.10 34.95 19.47
C ASP A 447 -13.18 33.66 20.32
N VAL A 448 -12.04 33.05 20.56
CA VAL A 448 -11.90 31.81 21.36
C VAL A 448 -12.42 31.97 22.78
N ASP A 449 -12.26 33.17 23.37
CA ASP A 449 -12.76 33.45 24.73
C ASP A 449 -14.29 33.48 24.77
N SER A 450 -14.94 34.07 23.76
CA SER A 450 -16.39 34.04 23.61
C SER A 450 -16.93 32.62 23.44
N VAL A 451 -16.27 31.76 22.63
CA VAL A 451 -16.65 30.35 22.49
C VAL A 451 -16.50 29.63 23.83
N SER A 452 -15.38 29.87 24.53
CA SER A 452 -15.12 29.27 25.85
C SER A 452 -16.18 29.61 26.87
N GLU A 453 -16.61 30.88 26.92
CA GLU A 453 -17.68 31.34 27.84
C GLU A 453 -19.04 30.74 27.46
N ALA A 454 -19.35 30.62 26.16
CA ALA A 454 -20.58 29.96 25.72
C ALA A 454 -20.61 28.49 26.14
N ILE A 455 -19.50 27.77 26.00
CA ILE A 455 -19.38 26.36 26.43
C ILE A 455 -19.55 26.25 27.96
N LYS A 456 -18.88 27.10 28.75
CA LYS A 456 -19.01 27.10 30.23
C LYS A 456 -20.44 27.34 30.69
N ASN A 457 -21.18 28.21 29.99
CA ASN A 457 -22.55 28.54 30.29
C ASN A 457 -23.59 27.59 29.68
N SER A 458 -23.18 26.59 28.93
CA SER A 458 -24.07 25.66 28.22
C SER A 458 -24.81 24.67 29.12
N GLY A 459 -24.35 24.48 30.36
CA GLY A 459 -24.88 23.49 31.30
C GLY A 459 -24.40 22.07 31.03
N LEU A 460 -23.46 21.87 30.12
CA LEU A 460 -22.80 20.57 29.92
C LEU A 460 -21.93 20.22 31.13
N THR A 461 -21.94 18.97 31.49
CA THR A 461 -21.05 18.42 32.53
C THR A 461 -19.62 18.25 31.98
N ILE A 462 -18.63 18.21 32.88
CA ILE A 462 -17.24 17.91 32.55
C ILE A 462 -17.15 16.58 31.76
N GLN A 463 -17.90 15.56 32.21
CA GLN A 463 -17.92 14.27 31.60
C GLN A 463 -18.43 14.34 30.15
N GLU A 464 -19.56 15.00 29.89
CA GLU A 464 -20.12 15.15 28.54
C GLU A 464 -19.14 15.87 27.60
N MET A 465 -18.47 16.91 28.06
CA MET A 465 -17.48 17.65 27.28
C MET A 465 -16.25 16.79 26.94
N VAL A 466 -15.69 16.12 27.94
CA VAL A 466 -14.47 15.32 27.77
C VAL A 466 -14.72 14.04 26.96
N GLU A 467 -15.81 13.32 27.23
CA GLU A 467 -16.15 12.10 26.47
C GLU A 467 -16.41 12.42 25.00
N THR A 468 -17.11 13.51 24.67
CA THR A 468 -17.35 13.90 23.27
C THR A 468 -16.06 14.26 22.54
N ALA A 469 -15.17 15.02 23.18
CA ALA A 469 -13.89 15.38 22.60
C ALA A 469 -12.99 14.15 22.40
N TRP A 470 -12.95 13.25 23.38
CA TRP A 470 -12.24 11.98 23.27
C TRP A 470 -12.80 11.11 22.14
N ALA A 471 -14.11 10.93 22.09
CA ALA A 471 -14.78 10.16 21.04
C ALA A 471 -14.47 10.67 19.63
N SER A 472 -14.41 11.99 19.47
CA SER A 472 -14.06 12.63 18.20
C SER A 472 -12.58 12.43 17.83
N ALA A 473 -11.67 12.54 18.81
CA ALA A 473 -10.23 12.51 18.58
C ALA A 473 -9.66 11.09 18.50
N SER A 474 -10.19 10.14 19.28
CA SER A 474 -9.65 8.78 19.44
C SER A 474 -9.80 7.90 18.20
N THR A 475 -10.57 8.32 17.21
CA THR A 475 -10.65 7.65 15.91
C THR A 475 -9.39 7.83 15.05
N TYR A 476 -8.46 8.73 15.46
CA TYR A 476 -7.23 8.93 14.69
C TYR A 476 -6.37 7.69 14.65
N ARG A 477 -6.07 7.23 13.45
CA ARG A 477 -5.22 6.08 13.16
C ARG A 477 -3.92 6.56 12.50
N HIS A 478 -2.80 6.39 13.21
CA HIS A 478 -1.51 6.91 12.75
C HIS A 478 -0.94 6.14 11.55
N SER A 479 -1.30 4.88 11.39
CA SER A 479 -0.76 4.04 10.29
C SER A 479 -1.06 4.58 8.89
N ASP A 480 -2.26 5.16 8.70
CA ASP A 480 -2.69 5.77 7.43
C ASP A 480 -3.27 7.17 7.59
N MET A 481 -3.08 7.78 8.76
CA MET A 481 -3.44 9.18 9.06
C MET A 481 -4.94 9.50 8.93
N ARG A 482 -5.80 8.51 9.13
CA ARG A 482 -7.26 8.66 9.04
C ARG A 482 -7.91 8.97 10.37
N GLY A 483 -9.14 9.49 10.33
CA GLY A 483 -9.92 9.80 11.52
C GLY A 483 -9.46 11.06 12.25
N GLY A 484 -9.77 11.13 13.55
CA GLY A 484 -9.43 12.25 14.41
C GLY A 484 -10.48 13.37 14.43
N ALA A 485 -10.17 14.40 15.19
CA ALA A 485 -11.12 15.48 15.50
C ALA A 485 -11.41 16.43 14.32
N ASN A 486 -10.48 16.53 13.34
CA ASN A 486 -10.70 17.40 12.18
C ASN A 486 -11.82 16.82 11.30
N GLY A 487 -12.71 17.67 10.83
CA GLY A 487 -13.90 17.27 10.08
C GLY A 487 -15.13 17.01 10.95
N SER A 488 -15.00 16.93 12.27
CA SER A 488 -16.11 16.65 13.22
C SER A 488 -17.04 15.52 12.76
N ARG A 489 -16.47 14.45 12.15
CA ARG A 489 -17.25 13.33 11.58
C ARG A 489 -18.05 12.54 12.62
N ILE A 490 -17.79 12.77 13.90
CA ILE A 490 -18.64 12.25 14.99
C ILE A 490 -20.12 12.69 14.88
N ARG A 491 -20.41 13.78 14.13
CA ARG A 491 -21.77 14.23 13.80
C ARG A 491 -22.47 13.39 12.73
N LEU A 492 -21.67 12.63 11.96
CA LEU A 492 -22.08 11.97 10.74
C LEU A 492 -22.06 10.44 10.89
N ALA A 493 -22.77 9.74 10.03
CA ALA A 493 -22.65 8.28 9.93
C ALA A 493 -21.24 7.90 9.47
N PRO A 494 -20.68 6.76 9.96
CA PRO A 494 -21.28 5.85 10.94
C PRO A 494 -21.04 6.29 12.41
N GLN A 495 -20.16 7.24 12.67
CA GLN A 495 -19.63 7.54 14.02
C GLN A 495 -20.71 8.02 15.00
N LYS A 496 -21.72 8.77 14.53
CA LYS A 496 -22.81 9.27 15.39
C LYS A 496 -23.66 8.14 16.00
N ASP A 497 -23.67 6.98 15.35
CA ASP A 497 -24.53 5.86 15.71
C ASP A 497 -23.76 4.76 16.48
N TRP A 498 -22.45 4.87 16.64
CA TRP A 498 -21.66 3.90 17.38
C TRP A 498 -22.05 3.86 18.86
N GLU A 499 -22.23 2.65 19.41
CA GLU A 499 -22.62 2.47 20.80
C GLU A 499 -21.63 3.12 21.78
N ALA A 500 -20.33 3.00 21.50
CA ALA A 500 -19.26 3.62 22.30
C ALA A 500 -19.40 5.14 22.42
N ASN A 501 -20.05 5.80 21.47
CA ASN A 501 -20.26 7.25 21.46
C ASN A 501 -21.52 7.69 22.22
N LYS A 502 -22.30 6.76 22.77
CA LYS A 502 -23.53 7.04 23.54
C LYS A 502 -24.48 7.97 22.76
N PRO A 503 -25.15 7.53 21.69
CA PRO A 503 -25.87 8.38 20.73
C PRO A 503 -26.83 9.40 21.34
N GLU A 504 -27.58 9.05 22.40
CA GLU A 504 -28.48 9.98 23.07
C GLU A 504 -27.73 11.16 23.75
N GLN A 505 -26.65 10.86 24.47
CA GLN A 505 -25.80 11.89 25.08
C GLN A 505 -25.10 12.71 24.01
N LEU A 506 -24.56 12.05 22.99
CA LEU A 506 -23.87 12.71 21.89
C LEU A 506 -24.79 13.71 21.16
N ASN A 507 -26.01 13.31 20.82
CA ASN A 507 -26.98 14.18 20.17
C ASN A 507 -27.31 15.43 21.02
N LYS A 508 -27.43 15.27 22.34
CA LYS A 508 -27.61 16.41 23.28
C LYS A 508 -26.42 17.38 23.19
N VAL A 509 -25.20 16.87 23.28
CA VAL A 509 -23.98 17.68 23.27
C VAL A 509 -23.79 18.36 21.92
N LEU A 510 -23.97 17.65 20.83
CA LEU A 510 -23.83 18.18 19.47
C LEU A 510 -24.85 19.27 19.18
N GLY A 511 -26.11 19.15 19.61
CA GLY A 511 -27.12 20.21 19.44
C GLY A 511 -26.72 21.50 20.12
N ILE A 512 -26.04 21.43 21.28
CA ILE A 512 -25.51 22.61 21.99
C ILE A 512 -24.29 23.19 21.24
N TYR A 513 -23.36 22.33 20.81
CA TYR A 513 -22.14 22.74 20.13
C TYR A 513 -22.41 23.33 18.73
N GLU A 514 -23.39 22.81 18.00
CA GLU A 514 -23.86 23.38 16.74
C GLU A 514 -24.48 24.76 16.90
N ALA A 515 -25.23 24.97 17.97
CA ALA A 515 -25.76 26.33 18.31
C ALA A 515 -24.60 27.30 18.60
N ILE A 516 -23.63 26.91 19.42
CA ILE A 516 -22.44 27.73 19.72
C ILE A 516 -21.64 28.03 18.46
N SER A 517 -21.45 27.03 17.61
CA SER A 517 -20.78 27.17 16.31
C SER A 517 -21.48 28.22 15.43
N SER A 518 -22.80 28.13 15.32
CA SER A 518 -23.62 29.08 14.55
C SER A 518 -23.52 30.51 15.07
N ASP A 519 -23.47 30.68 16.39
CA ASP A 519 -23.45 32.00 17.02
C ASP A 519 -22.06 32.66 16.99
N THR A 520 -20.99 31.87 16.97
CA THR A 520 -19.61 32.36 17.12
C THR A 520 -18.79 32.30 15.85
N GLY A 521 -19.20 31.54 14.85
CA GLY A 521 -18.46 31.30 13.63
C GLY A 521 -17.30 30.27 13.77
N ALA A 522 -17.12 29.68 14.96
CA ALA A 522 -16.18 28.56 15.15
C ALA A 522 -16.76 27.28 14.50
N SER A 523 -15.91 26.43 13.95
CA SER A 523 -16.36 25.11 13.48
C SER A 523 -16.83 24.23 14.64
N VAL A 524 -17.73 23.29 14.38
CA VAL A 524 -18.16 22.31 15.39
C VAL A 524 -16.95 21.48 15.85
N ALA A 525 -16.02 21.18 14.96
CA ALA A 525 -14.76 20.49 15.29
C ALA A 525 -13.95 21.25 16.35
N ASP A 526 -13.80 22.56 16.18
CA ASP A 526 -13.09 23.39 17.15
C ASP A 526 -13.87 23.53 18.48
N VAL A 527 -15.20 23.65 18.42
CA VAL A 527 -16.05 23.69 19.63
C VAL A 527 -15.93 22.39 20.43
N ILE A 528 -15.93 21.24 19.79
CA ILE A 528 -15.75 19.93 20.43
C ILE A 528 -14.39 19.85 21.14
N VAL A 529 -13.31 20.20 20.46
CA VAL A 529 -11.95 20.14 21.04
C VAL A 529 -11.80 21.13 22.20
N LEU A 530 -12.30 22.36 22.02
CA LEU A 530 -12.25 23.38 23.07
C LEU A 530 -13.10 22.98 24.27
N GLY A 531 -14.25 22.34 24.07
CA GLY A 531 -15.09 21.78 25.12
C GLY A 531 -14.36 20.73 25.96
N GLY A 532 -13.65 19.80 25.31
CA GLY A 532 -12.81 18.83 26.00
C GLY A 532 -11.70 19.51 26.83
N ASN A 533 -10.99 20.47 26.24
CA ASN A 533 -9.96 21.23 26.95
C ASN A 533 -10.51 21.92 28.17
N LEU A 534 -11.64 22.63 28.04
CA LEU A 534 -12.31 23.31 29.15
C LEU A 534 -12.76 22.34 30.26
N GLY A 535 -13.27 21.15 29.88
CA GLY A 535 -13.61 20.11 30.84
C GLY A 535 -12.40 19.69 31.68
N ILE A 536 -11.26 19.51 31.05
CA ILE A 536 -9.98 19.19 31.74
C ILE A 536 -9.50 20.36 32.58
N GLU A 537 -9.57 21.60 32.08
CA GLU A 537 -9.18 22.79 32.80
C GLU A 537 -10.00 22.99 34.08
N ILE A 538 -11.32 22.82 33.99
CA ILE A 538 -12.23 22.91 35.13
C ILE A 538 -11.91 21.84 36.17
N ALA A 539 -11.65 20.62 35.76
CA ALA A 539 -11.36 19.51 36.65
C ALA A 539 -9.99 19.62 37.34
N THR A 540 -8.98 20.15 36.63
CA THR A 540 -7.58 20.11 37.11
C THR A 540 -7.02 21.45 37.53
N GLY A 541 -7.63 22.56 37.16
CA GLY A 541 -7.13 23.92 37.34
C GLY A 541 -5.94 24.26 36.43
N LYS A 542 -5.59 23.40 35.44
CA LYS A 542 -4.46 23.60 34.53
C LYS A 542 -4.95 23.96 33.15
N LYS A 543 -4.34 24.95 32.51
CA LYS A 543 -4.64 25.31 31.13
C LYS A 543 -4.16 24.22 30.14
N VAL A 544 -5.01 23.95 29.14
CA VAL A 544 -4.72 23.05 28.03
C VAL A 544 -4.53 23.89 26.74
N PRO A 545 -3.43 23.76 26.01
CA PRO A 545 -3.22 24.50 24.77
C PRO A 545 -4.31 24.17 23.73
N PHE A 546 -4.74 25.23 23.01
CA PHE A 546 -5.73 25.10 21.94
C PHE A 546 -5.25 25.84 20.70
N THR A 547 -5.38 25.20 19.54
CA THR A 547 -5.11 25.81 18.23
C THR A 547 -6.39 25.72 17.40
N PRO A 548 -6.98 26.83 16.96
CA PRO A 548 -8.16 26.87 16.11
C PRO A 548 -7.84 26.53 14.66
N GLY A 549 -8.88 26.33 13.84
CA GLY A 549 -8.76 26.17 12.39
C GLY A 549 -9.17 24.81 11.83
N ARG A 550 -9.79 23.95 12.64
CA ARG A 550 -10.41 22.72 12.14
C ARG A 550 -11.65 23.06 11.32
N GLY A 551 -11.89 22.27 10.26
CA GLY A 551 -13.11 22.38 9.47
C GLY A 551 -14.13 21.30 9.82
N ASP A 552 -15.33 21.43 9.28
CA ASP A 552 -16.42 20.47 9.42
C ASP A 552 -16.67 19.79 8.08
N ALA A 553 -16.52 18.47 8.01
CA ALA A 553 -16.85 17.69 6.83
C ALA A 553 -18.37 17.55 6.66
N SER A 554 -18.81 17.41 5.42
CA SER A 554 -20.20 17.07 5.08
C SER A 554 -20.37 15.53 4.91
N GLU A 555 -21.61 15.09 4.71
CA GLU A 555 -21.90 13.68 4.39
C GLU A 555 -21.26 13.29 3.05
N GLU A 556 -21.29 14.17 2.04
CA GLU A 556 -20.69 13.94 0.73
C GLU A 556 -19.15 13.87 0.77
N GLN A 557 -18.54 14.38 1.81
CA GLN A 557 -17.09 14.33 2.06
C GLN A 557 -16.70 13.16 2.98
N THR A 558 -17.65 12.31 3.33
CA THR A 558 -17.44 11.23 4.29
C THR A 558 -17.74 9.88 3.65
N ASP A 559 -16.70 9.08 3.46
CA ASP A 559 -16.79 7.70 3.02
C ASP A 559 -17.24 6.82 4.21
N ALA A 560 -18.55 6.81 4.47
CA ALA A 560 -19.13 6.20 5.66
C ALA A 560 -18.78 4.72 5.82
N GLU A 561 -18.74 3.98 4.71
CA GLU A 561 -18.40 2.55 4.72
C GLU A 561 -16.94 2.33 5.15
N SER A 562 -16.03 3.12 4.59
CA SER A 562 -14.60 2.99 4.91
C SER A 562 -14.25 3.49 6.33
N PHE A 563 -15.08 4.32 6.95
CA PHE A 563 -14.91 4.74 8.35
C PHE A 563 -15.34 3.68 9.37
N ALA A 564 -16.12 2.67 8.98
CA ALA A 564 -16.59 1.63 9.89
C ALA A 564 -15.45 0.88 10.62
N VAL A 565 -14.31 0.71 9.96
CA VAL A 565 -13.10 0.08 10.56
C VAL A 565 -12.49 0.86 11.73
N LEU A 566 -12.88 2.12 11.93
CA LEU A 566 -12.40 2.97 13.03
C LEU A 566 -13.31 2.87 14.27
N GLU A 567 -14.36 2.05 14.23
CA GLU A 567 -15.23 1.83 15.40
C GLU A 567 -14.45 1.13 16.51
N PRO A 568 -14.43 1.69 17.74
CA PRO A 568 -13.75 1.05 18.85
C PRO A 568 -14.50 -0.20 19.33
N HIS A 569 -13.82 -1.34 19.37
CA HIS A 569 -14.36 -2.58 19.98
C HIS A 569 -14.37 -2.51 21.51
N SER A 570 -13.53 -1.66 22.07
CA SER A 570 -13.48 -1.39 23.51
C SER A 570 -12.79 -0.05 23.74
N ASP A 571 -13.17 0.64 24.81
CA ASP A 571 -12.57 1.90 25.20
C ASP A 571 -12.55 2.05 26.73
N GLY A 572 -11.42 1.70 27.32
CA GLY A 572 -11.25 1.78 28.78
C GLY A 572 -11.36 3.18 29.36
N PHE A 573 -11.14 4.24 28.56
CA PHE A 573 -11.32 5.63 29.00
C PHE A 573 -12.81 5.96 29.24
N ARG A 574 -13.69 5.41 28.41
CA ARG A 574 -15.16 5.61 28.50
C ARG A 574 -15.88 4.47 29.22
N ASN A 575 -15.17 3.47 29.75
CA ASN A 575 -15.73 2.24 30.32
C ASN A 575 -16.64 1.49 29.33
N PHE A 576 -16.18 1.37 28.08
CA PHE A 576 -16.86 0.65 27.01
C PHE A 576 -16.12 -0.63 26.63
#